data_d0a1ebd38962c50be15ff5e18907b3b8
#
_entry.id   d0a1ebd38962c50be15ff5e18907b3b8
#
_cell.length_a   1.000
_cell.length_b   1.000
_cell.length_c   1.000
_cell.angle_alpha   90.00
_cell.angle_beta   90.00
_cell.angle_gamma   90.00
#
_symmetry.space_group_name_H-M   'P 1'
#
loop_
_entity.id
_entity.type
_entity.pdbx_description
1 polymer ?
#
loop_
_entity_poly.entity_id
_entity_poly.type
_entity_poly.pdbx_seq_one_letter_code
_entity_poly.pdbx_strand_id
1 'polypeptide(L)'
;VGLLAAVGRARVLVHPRPRLSVIAVGSELVDIDRVPGQGQVYDVNSYALAAAARDAGADVNRVGIAERDAARLREVVEAQLIRSEIVVICGAVGGSSSKAIAEALGDLGDLEIARVAMHPGSVQGFGRLGRDEVPTFLLPANPVSALVTFEVVVRPLIRIALGKRDPLRRLIRARTIGPIASVEG
;
A
#
# COMPACT_ATOMS: atom_id res chain seq x y z
N VAL A 1 20.59 -22.54 0.75
CA VAL A 1 20.94 -23.26 -0.49
C VAL A 1 21.95 -24.37 -0.18
N GLY A 2 23.10 -24.09 0.47
CA GLY A 2 24.13 -25.08 0.73
C GLY A 2 23.67 -26.33 1.48
N LEU A 3 22.86 -26.17 2.54
CA LEU A 3 22.28 -27.30 3.29
C LEU A 3 21.37 -28.18 2.42
N LEU A 4 20.58 -27.58 1.52
CA LEU A 4 19.72 -28.33 0.61
C LEU A 4 20.56 -29.15 -0.37
N ALA A 5 21.65 -28.58 -0.89
CA ALA A 5 22.60 -29.29 -1.74
C ALA A 5 23.29 -30.42 -0.99
N ALA A 6 23.71 -30.21 0.26
CA ALA A 6 24.36 -31.23 1.07
C ALA A 6 23.49 -32.47 1.34
N VAL A 7 22.15 -32.30 1.39
CA VAL A 7 21.19 -33.41 1.54
C VAL A 7 20.53 -33.82 0.22
N GLY A 8 21.10 -33.45 -0.93
CA GLY A 8 20.66 -33.87 -2.27
C GLY A 8 19.28 -33.33 -2.68
N ARG A 9 18.80 -32.23 -2.08
CA ARG A 9 17.49 -31.64 -2.40
C ARG A 9 17.62 -30.59 -3.52
N ALA A 10 17.28 -30.98 -4.75
CA ALA A 10 17.28 -30.10 -5.91
C ALA A 10 16.04 -29.17 -5.97
N ARG A 11 14.94 -29.55 -5.31
CA ARG A 11 13.68 -28.80 -5.31
C ARG A 11 13.07 -28.76 -3.91
N VAL A 12 12.51 -27.61 -3.56
CA VAL A 12 11.76 -27.40 -2.30
C VAL A 12 10.53 -26.57 -2.59
N LEU A 13 9.46 -26.80 -1.83
CA LEU A 13 8.27 -25.95 -1.87
C LEU A 13 8.56 -24.69 -1.07
N VAL A 14 8.21 -23.55 -1.64
CA VAL A 14 8.35 -22.23 -1.02
C VAL A 14 7.05 -21.43 -1.18
N HIS A 15 6.81 -20.50 -0.29
CA HIS A 15 5.76 -19.49 -0.51
C HIS A 15 6.22 -18.53 -1.61
N PRO A 16 5.41 -18.30 -2.64
CA PRO A 16 5.76 -17.32 -3.68
C PRO A 16 5.77 -15.90 -3.08
N ARG A 17 6.46 -14.98 -3.74
CA ARG A 17 6.35 -13.56 -3.41
C ARG A 17 5.01 -13.04 -3.91
N PRO A 18 4.19 -12.41 -3.05
CA PRO A 18 2.94 -11.83 -3.50
C PRO A 18 3.21 -10.67 -4.45
N ARG A 19 2.49 -10.64 -5.57
CA ARG A 19 2.54 -9.55 -6.54
C ARG A 19 1.71 -8.39 -6.00
N LEU A 20 2.33 -7.23 -5.85
CA LEU A 20 1.71 -6.05 -5.28
C LEU A 20 1.82 -4.86 -6.23
N SER A 21 0.69 -4.21 -6.54
CA SER A 21 0.66 -2.96 -7.29
C SER A 21 0.49 -1.76 -6.36
N VAL A 22 1.27 -0.70 -6.63
CA VAL A 22 1.17 0.60 -5.96
C VAL A 22 0.71 1.65 -6.97
N ILE A 23 -0.38 2.34 -6.65
CA ILE A 23 -0.99 3.42 -7.43
C ILE A 23 -0.98 4.68 -6.58
N ALA A 24 -0.47 5.81 -7.11
CA ALA A 24 -0.64 7.13 -6.50
C ALA A 24 -1.80 7.87 -7.17
N VAL A 25 -2.65 8.54 -6.40
CA VAL A 25 -3.79 9.31 -6.91
C VAL A 25 -3.63 10.77 -6.52
N GLY A 26 -3.57 11.64 -7.50
CA GLY A 26 -3.48 13.09 -7.29
C GLY A 26 -3.26 13.84 -8.60
N SER A 27 -4.10 14.82 -8.89
CA SER A 27 -3.93 15.72 -10.05
C SER A 27 -2.77 16.70 -9.88
N GLU A 28 -2.36 16.93 -8.61
CA GLU A 28 -1.20 17.74 -8.23
C GLU A 28 0.13 16.98 -8.34
N LEU A 29 0.10 15.67 -8.53
CA LEU A 29 1.30 14.84 -8.52
C LEU A 29 2.01 14.87 -9.88
N VAL A 30 3.33 14.91 -9.83
CA VAL A 30 4.21 14.69 -10.99
C VAL A 30 5.25 13.62 -10.66
N ASP A 31 5.67 12.88 -11.66
CA ASP A 31 6.75 11.90 -11.50
C ASP A 31 8.12 12.60 -11.40
N ILE A 32 9.10 11.92 -10.83
CA ILE A 32 10.45 12.48 -10.55
C ILE A 32 11.24 12.87 -11.80
N ASP A 33 10.85 12.41 -12.97
CA ASP A 33 11.46 12.76 -14.26
C ASP A 33 10.94 14.10 -14.84
N ARG A 34 9.98 14.74 -14.17
CA ARG A 34 9.37 16.00 -14.57
C ARG A 34 9.65 17.09 -13.54
N VAL A 35 9.67 18.32 -13.98
CA VAL A 35 9.78 19.49 -13.08
C VAL A 35 8.37 19.91 -12.67
N PRO A 36 8.05 19.99 -11.35
CA PRO A 36 6.75 20.44 -10.88
C PRO A 36 6.44 21.87 -11.33
N GLY A 37 5.25 22.09 -11.87
CA GLY A 37 4.71 23.42 -12.13
C GLY A 37 4.07 24.02 -10.87
N GLN A 38 3.42 25.17 -11.04
CA GLN A 38 2.72 25.82 -9.94
C GLN A 38 1.60 24.93 -9.37
N GLY A 39 1.61 24.69 -8.07
CA GLY A 39 0.63 23.83 -7.38
C GLY A 39 0.87 22.33 -7.56
N GLN A 40 1.94 21.92 -8.19
CA GLN A 40 2.33 20.53 -8.33
C GLN A 40 3.40 20.12 -7.33
N VAL A 41 3.42 18.85 -6.97
CA VAL A 41 4.40 18.24 -6.07
C VAL A 41 4.83 16.87 -6.61
N TYR A 42 6.02 16.42 -6.24
CA TYR A 42 6.48 15.09 -6.62
C TYR A 42 5.67 13.97 -5.95
N ASP A 43 5.45 12.89 -6.68
CA ASP A 43 4.93 11.64 -6.12
C ASP A 43 5.99 10.97 -5.24
N VAL A 44 5.90 11.22 -3.96
CA VAL A 44 6.75 10.56 -2.93
C VAL A 44 6.20 9.20 -2.55
N ASN A 45 4.86 9.07 -2.53
CA ASN A 45 4.18 7.93 -1.94
C ASN A 45 4.40 6.64 -2.74
N SER A 46 4.23 6.66 -4.05
CA SER A 46 4.38 5.43 -4.83
C SER A 46 5.81 4.88 -4.76
N TYR A 47 6.82 5.74 -4.68
CA TYR A 47 8.21 5.34 -4.52
C TYR A 47 8.49 4.76 -3.14
N ALA A 48 8.08 5.46 -2.07
CA ALA A 48 8.30 5.02 -0.70
C ALA A 48 7.57 3.71 -0.40
N LEU A 49 6.30 3.61 -0.79
CA LEU A 49 5.49 2.41 -0.59
C LEU A 49 5.99 1.22 -1.42
N ALA A 50 6.43 1.45 -2.66
CA ALA A 50 7.03 0.41 -3.47
C ALA A 50 8.33 -0.13 -2.86
N ALA A 51 9.17 0.75 -2.31
CA ALA A 51 10.39 0.35 -1.61
C ALA A 51 10.07 -0.44 -0.33
N ALA A 52 9.12 0.04 0.49
CA ALA A 52 8.68 -0.64 1.70
C ALA A 52 8.06 -2.02 1.41
N ALA A 53 7.30 -2.14 0.33
CA ALA A 53 6.70 -3.42 -0.07
C ALA A 53 7.76 -4.43 -0.56
N ARG A 54 8.79 -3.98 -1.29
CA ARG A 54 9.94 -4.83 -1.65
C ARG A 54 10.72 -5.27 -0.42
N ASP A 55 10.95 -4.39 0.54
CA ASP A 55 11.59 -4.73 1.82
C ASP A 55 10.76 -5.74 2.61
N ALA A 56 9.43 -5.63 2.58
CA ALA A 56 8.53 -6.63 3.17
C ALA A 56 8.60 -7.99 2.47
N GLY A 57 9.05 -8.05 1.20
CA GLY A 57 9.27 -9.25 0.41
C GLY A 57 8.31 -9.46 -0.76
N ALA A 58 7.49 -8.47 -1.11
CA ALA A 58 6.61 -8.53 -2.28
C ALA A 58 7.37 -8.38 -3.60
N ASP A 59 6.78 -8.89 -4.67
CA ASP A 59 7.12 -8.51 -6.05
C ASP A 59 6.26 -7.31 -6.43
N VAL A 60 6.91 -6.15 -6.66
CA VAL A 60 6.22 -4.86 -6.68
C VAL A 60 6.22 -4.22 -8.05
N ASN A 61 5.01 -3.94 -8.55
CA ASN A 61 4.74 -3.09 -9.68
C ASN A 61 4.34 -1.69 -9.21
N ARG A 62 5.18 -0.67 -9.45
CA ARG A 62 4.80 0.73 -9.28
C ARG A 62 4.07 1.17 -10.55
N VAL A 63 2.78 1.33 -10.48
CA VAL A 63 1.94 1.76 -11.63
C VAL A 63 2.17 3.23 -11.96
N GLY A 64 2.46 4.05 -10.93
CA GLY A 64 2.65 5.48 -11.05
C GLY A 64 1.40 6.27 -10.66
N ILE A 65 1.26 7.45 -11.26
CA ILE A 65 0.22 8.41 -10.93
C ILE A 65 -1.03 8.13 -11.77
N ALA A 66 -2.17 7.93 -11.10
CA ALA A 66 -3.49 7.94 -11.71
C ALA A 66 -4.17 9.29 -11.47
N GLU A 67 -4.93 9.74 -12.46
CA GLU A 67 -5.74 10.95 -12.33
C GLU A 67 -6.84 10.75 -11.28
N ARG A 68 -7.33 11.86 -10.70
CA ARG A 68 -8.46 11.83 -9.75
C ARG A 68 -9.82 11.61 -10.41
N ASP A 69 -9.85 11.45 -11.71
CA ASP A 69 -11.06 11.04 -12.42
C ASP A 69 -11.44 9.60 -12.03
N ALA A 70 -12.66 9.44 -11.54
CA ALA A 70 -13.13 8.18 -10.97
C ALA A 70 -13.17 7.04 -12.00
N ALA A 71 -13.56 7.34 -13.26
CA ALA A 71 -13.61 6.35 -14.32
C ALA A 71 -12.21 5.89 -14.73
N ARG A 72 -11.29 6.85 -14.90
CA ARG A 72 -9.87 6.55 -15.19
C ARG A 72 -9.20 5.75 -14.09
N LEU A 73 -9.44 6.12 -12.84
CA LEU A 73 -8.90 5.37 -11.71
C LEU A 73 -9.44 3.94 -11.68
N ARG A 74 -10.74 3.76 -11.94
CA ARG A 74 -11.36 2.45 -12.02
C ARG A 74 -10.69 1.58 -13.08
N GLU A 75 -10.49 2.09 -14.31
CA GLU A 75 -9.79 1.37 -15.39
C GLU A 75 -8.39 0.91 -14.97
N VAL A 76 -7.62 1.82 -14.33
CA VAL A 76 -6.29 1.51 -13.82
C VAL A 76 -6.34 0.42 -12.76
N VAL A 77 -7.27 0.50 -11.80
CA VAL A 77 -7.43 -0.50 -10.74
C VAL A 77 -7.84 -1.85 -11.32
N GLU A 78 -8.85 -1.91 -12.19
CA GLU A 78 -9.30 -3.14 -12.86
C GLU A 78 -8.12 -3.87 -13.56
N ALA A 79 -7.27 -3.11 -14.25
CA ALA A 79 -6.09 -3.68 -14.90
C ALA A 79 -5.08 -4.27 -13.88
N GLN A 80 -5.00 -3.72 -12.66
CA GLN A 80 -4.11 -4.25 -11.63
C GLN A 80 -4.72 -5.44 -10.88
N LEU A 81 -6.04 -5.50 -10.71
CA LEU A 81 -6.71 -6.64 -10.07
C LEU A 81 -6.44 -7.97 -10.78
N ILE A 82 -6.21 -7.95 -12.11
CA ILE A 82 -5.89 -9.14 -12.90
C ILE A 82 -4.42 -9.61 -12.69
N ARG A 83 -3.53 -8.67 -12.32
CA ARG A 83 -2.07 -8.91 -12.31
C ARG A 83 -1.48 -9.04 -10.92
N SER A 84 -2.20 -8.57 -9.90
CA SER A 84 -1.72 -8.44 -8.55
C SER A 84 -2.55 -9.24 -7.56
N GLU A 85 -1.92 -9.65 -6.49
CA GLU A 85 -2.54 -10.33 -5.35
C GLU A 85 -2.79 -9.35 -4.19
N ILE A 86 -2.25 -8.13 -4.30
CA ILE A 86 -2.48 -7.02 -3.37
C ILE A 86 -2.44 -5.72 -4.17
N VAL A 87 -3.38 -4.81 -3.94
CA VAL A 87 -3.38 -3.47 -4.53
C VAL A 87 -3.33 -2.42 -3.42
N VAL A 88 -2.47 -1.43 -3.58
CA VAL A 88 -2.31 -0.29 -2.66
C VAL A 88 -2.52 1.00 -3.44
N ILE A 89 -3.48 1.81 -3.02
CA ILE A 89 -3.84 3.08 -3.64
C ILE A 89 -3.62 4.18 -2.61
N CYS A 90 -2.63 5.05 -2.81
CA CYS A 90 -2.37 6.18 -1.93
C CYS A 90 -2.95 7.48 -2.51
N GLY A 91 -3.46 8.36 -1.63
CA GLY A 91 -4.17 9.58 -2.00
C GLY A 91 -5.67 9.40 -2.25
N ALA A 92 -6.19 8.20 -2.04
CA ALA A 92 -7.59 7.87 -2.29
C ALA A 92 -8.54 8.18 -1.12
N VAL A 93 -8.01 8.46 0.08
CA VAL A 93 -8.79 8.74 1.27
C VAL A 93 -8.36 10.04 1.96
N GLY A 94 -9.27 10.65 2.71
CA GLY A 94 -9.01 11.88 3.49
C GLY A 94 -9.04 13.19 2.70
N GLY A 95 -9.35 13.16 1.41
CA GLY A 95 -9.47 14.33 0.55
C GLY A 95 -10.89 14.54 0.00
N SER A 96 -11.10 15.65 -0.70
CA SER A 96 -12.40 16.00 -1.32
C SER A 96 -12.90 14.98 -2.35
N SER A 97 -11.98 14.28 -3.01
CA SER A 97 -12.30 13.27 -4.04
C SER A 97 -12.53 11.87 -3.46
N SER A 98 -12.32 11.66 -2.15
CA SER A 98 -12.35 10.32 -1.55
C SER A 98 -13.71 9.63 -1.69
N LYS A 99 -14.81 10.39 -1.64
CA LYS A 99 -16.14 9.83 -1.79
C LYS A 99 -16.39 9.33 -3.22
N ALA A 100 -16.05 10.12 -4.24
CA ALA A 100 -16.20 9.72 -5.63
C ALA A 100 -15.31 8.52 -6.00
N ILE A 101 -14.08 8.47 -5.44
CA ILE A 101 -13.17 7.33 -5.60
C ILE A 101 -13.76 6.08 -4.95
N ALA A 102 -14.30 6.22 -3.73
CA ALA A 102 -14.93 5.10 -3.02
C ALA A 102 -16.16 4.57 -3.77
N GLU A 103 -17.00 5.44 -4.31
CA GLU A 103 -18.16 5.05 -5.11
C GLU A 103 -17.74 4.32 -6.39
N ALA A 104 -16.74 4.86 -7.13
CA ALA A 104 -16.26 4.24 -8.36
C ALA A 104 -15.60 2.86 -8.15
N LEU A 105 -14.91 2.67 -7.04
CA LEU A 105 -14.27 1.41 -6.71
C LEU A 105 -15.24 0.44 -6.01
N GLY A 106 -16.26 0.94 -5.31
CA GLY A 106 -17.27 0.14 -4.63
C GLY A 106 -18.07 -0.77 -5.59
N ASP A 107 -18.21 -0.38 -6.86
CA ASP A 107 -18.80 -1.24 -7.89
C ASP A 107 -17.94 -2.48 -8.22
N LEU A 108 -16.66 -2.48 -7.84
CA LEU A 108 -15.74 -3.58 -8.08
C LEU A 108 -15.75 -4.65 -7.00
N GLY A 109 -16.38 -4.38 -5.85
CA GLY A 109 -16.46 -5.29 -4.71
C GLY A 109 -16.70 -4.56 -3.39
N ASP A 110 -16.56 -5.29 -2.30
CA ASP A 110 -16.75 -4.73 -0.96
C ASP A 110 -15.57 -3.81 -0.59
N LEU A 111 -15.88 -2.53 -0.39
CA LEU A 111 -14.91 -1.50 0.00
C LEU A 111 -15.44 -0.70 1.18
N GLU A 112 -14.73 -0.73 2.28
CA GLU A 112 -15.02 0.03 3.48
C GLU A 112 -13.98 1.14 3.68
N ILE A 113 -14.43 2.36 3.98
CA ILE A 113 -13.59 3.45 4.44
C ILE A 113 -13.96 3.73 5.90
N ALA A 114 -13.00 3.59 6.78
CA ALA A 114 -13.19 3.74 8.21
C ALA A 114 -12.19 4.72 8.82
N ARG A 115 -12.59 5.28 9.95
CA ARG A 115 -11.71 6.02 10.84
C ARG A 115 -11.27 5.12 11.97
N VAL A 116 -9.97 4.89 12.07
CA VAL A 116 -9.36 4.09 13.16
C VAL A 116 -8.68 5.01 14.19
N ALA A 117 -8.60 4.56 15.42
CA ALA A 117 -7.93 5.29 16.52
C ALA A 117 -6.40 5.23 16.38
N MET A 118 -5.89 5.87 15.33
CA MET A 118 -4.48 5.92 14.97
C MET A 118 -4.09 7.32 14.48
N HIS A 119 -2.97 7.84 14.93
CA HIS A 119 -2.40 9.09 14.45
C HIS A 119 -0.88 8.96 14.28
N PRO A 120 -0.33 9.25 13.07
CA PRO A 120 -1.03 9.60 11.83
C PRO A 120 -1.74 8.41 11.17
N GLY A 121 -2.64 8.69 10.19
CA GLY A 121 -3.27 7.65 9.38
C GLY A 121 -4.67 7.21 9.83
N SER A 122 -5.42 8.08 10.52
CA SER A 122 -6.75 7.74 11.06
C SER A 122 -7.79 7.34 10.01
N VAL A 123 -7.75 7.88 8.79
CA VAL A 123 -8.66 7.52 7.70
C VAL A 123 -8.00 6.54 6.77
N GLN A 124 -8.59 5.38 6.60
CA GLN A 124 -8.08 4.28 5.79
C GLN A 124 -9.23 3.62 5.05
N GLY A 125 -8.94 2.96 3.95
CA GLY A 125 -9.88 2.10 3.26
C GLY A 125 -9.32 0.70 3.06
N PHE A 126 -10.18 -0.28 3.14
CA PHE A 126 -9.86 -1.67 2.84
C PHE A 126 -11.02 -2.32 2.11
N GLY A 127 -10.70 -3.17 1.16
CA GLY A 127 -11.69 -3.91 0.42
C GLY A 127 -11.14 -5.17 -0.23
N ARG A 128 -12.06 -5.94 -0.78
CA ARG A 128 -11.78 -7.07 -1.66
C ARG A 128 -12.42 -6.80 -2.99
N LEU A 129 -11.61 -6.50 -3.98
CA LEU A 129 -12.08 -6.04 -5.27
C LEU A 129 -11.83 -7.06 -6.39
N GLY A 130 -12.67 -7.01 -7.39
CA GLY A 130 -12.60 -7.89 -8.55
C GLY A 130 -13.08 -9.32 -8.26
N ARG A 131 -13.09 -10.13 -9.34
CA ARG A 131 -13.54 -11.54 -9.27
C ARG A 131 -12.73 -12.40 -8.29
N ASP A 132 -11.45 -12.11 -8.16
CA ASP A 132 -10.52 -12.89 -7.33
C ASP A 132 -10.40 -12.31 -5.91
N GLU A 133 -11.31 -11.39 -5.53
CA GLU A 133 -11.36 -10.77 -4.20
C GLU A 133 -10.00 -10.22 -3.73
N VAL A 134 -9.32 -9.50 -4.61
CA VAL A 134 -7.97 -8.99 -4.36
C VAL A 134 -7.99 -7.98 -3.21
N PRO A 135 -7.24 -8.21 -2.13
CA PRO A 135 -7.09 -7.25 -1.04
C PRO A 135 -6.60 -5.90 -1.57
N THR A 136 -7.41 -4.87 -1.39
CA THR A 136 -7.12 -3.52 -1.85
C THR A 136 -7.16 -2.54 -0.69
N PHE A 137 -6.09 -1.75 -0.55
CA PHE A 137 -5.91 -0.79 0.52
C PHE A 137 -5.93 0.64 -0.02
N LEU A 138 -6.74 1.49 0.60
CA LEU A 138 -6.76 2.92 0.33
C LEU A 138 -6.02 3.66 1.43
N LEU A 139 -4.91 4.27 1.10
CA LEU A 139 -4.03 4.97 2.04
C LEU A 139 -4.15 6.50 1.90
N PRO A 140 -3.88 7.25 2.98
CA PRO A 140 -3.89 8.72 2.94
C PRO A 140 -2.88 9.31 1.94
N ALA A 141 -3.11 10.56 1.53
CA ALA A 141 -2.20 11.30 0.66
C ALA A 141 -0.92 11.75 1.38
N ASN A 142 -0.99 12.04 2.69
CA ASN A 142 0.18 12.44 3.47
C ASN A 142 1.20 11.29 3.55
N PRO A 143 2.48 11.51 3.17
CA PRO A 143 3.48 10.45 3.09
C PRO A 143 3.75 9.72 4.41
N VAL A 144 3.78 10.46 5.53
CA VAL A 144 3.99 9.84 6.85
C VAL A 144 2.80 8.96 7.22
N SER A 145 1.58 9.45 7.01
CA SER A 145 0.36 8.68 7.24
C SER A 145 0.29 7.44 6.36
N ALA A 146 0.62 7.56 5.08
CA ALA A 146 0.63 6.45 4.13
C ALA A 146 1.64 5.37 4.54
N LEU A 147 2.87 5.77 4.89
CA LEU A 147 3.92 4.82 5.28
C LEU A 147 3.60 4.13 6.61
N VAL A 148 3.10 4.86 7.62
CA VAL A 148 2.72 4.28 8.92
C VAL A 148 1.55 3.31 8.73
N THR A 149 0.52 3.68 7.97
CA THR A 149 -0.59 2.77 7.65
C THR A 149 -0.10 1.52 6.91
N PHE A 150 0.77 1.69 5.92
CA PHE A 150 1.38 0.56 5.22
C PHE A 150 2.10 -0.39 6.18
N GLU A 151 2.93 0.13 7.07
CA GLU A 151 3.72 -0.69 8.03
C GLU A 151 2.82 -1.46 9.00
N VAL A 152 1.70 -0.88 9.42
CA VAL A 152 0.81 -1.49 10.42
C VAL A 152 -0.18 -2.46 9.78
N VAL A 153 -0.65 -2.20 8.55
CA VAL A 153 -1.75 -2.94 7.93
C VAL A 153 -1.29 -3.78 6.73
N VAL A 154 -0.61 -3.17 5.76
CA VAL A 154 -0.27 -3.85 4.49
C VAL A 154 0.93 -4.79 4.65
N ARG A 155 1.99 -4.33 5.32
CA ARG A 155 3.20 -5.12 5.51
C ARG A 155 2.93 -6.47 6.21
N PRO A 156 2.13 -6.56 7.28
CA PRO A 156 1.79 -7.84 7.88
C PRO A 156 1.14 -8.82 6.92
N LEU A 157 0.23 -8.36 6.04
CA LEU A 157 -0.39 -9.21 5.03
C LEU A 157 0.66 -9.79 4.06
N ILE A 158 1.59 -8.97 3.57
CA ILE A 158 2.70 -9.45 2.72
C ILE A 158 3.51 -10.52 3.45
N ARG A 159 3.80 -10.30 4.73
CA ARG A 159 4.58 -11.24 5.54
C ARG A 159 3.85 -12.56 5.79
N ILE A 160 2.53 -12.52 5.99
CA ILE A 160 1.67 -13.71 6.12
C ILE A 160 1.66 -14.48 4.80
N ALA A 161 1.47 -13.81 3.66
CA ALA A 161 1.50 -14.43 2.34
C ALA A 161 2.83 -15.16 2.05
N LEU A 162 3.95 -14.64 2.59
CA LEU A 162 5.26 -15.28 2.54
C LEU A 162 5.45 -16.43 3.54
N GLY A 163 4.42 -16.83 4.30
CA GLY A 163 4.49 -17.87 5.31
C GLY A 163 5.35 -17.51 6.52
N LYS A 164 5.54 -16.20 6.82
CA LYS A 164 6.30 -15.78 8.00
C LYS A 164 5.48 -15.96 9.27
N ARG A 165 6.08 -16.60 10.29
CA ARG A 165 5.44 -16.83 11.60
C ARG A 165 5.21 -15.52 12.36
N ASP A 166 6.18 -14.58 12.25
CA ASP A 166 6.11 -13.27 12.88
C ASP A 166 5.91 -12.19 11.81
N PRO A 167 4.66 -11.83 11.48
CA PRO A 167 4.37 -10.84 10.44
C PRO A 167 4.64 -9.40 10.88
N LEU A 168 4.56 -9.13 12.18
CA LEU A 168 4.75 -7.80 12.75
C LEU A 168 6.23 -7.43 12.91
N ARG A 169 6.51 -6.15 13.10
CA ARG A 169 7.83 -5.68 13.51
C ARG A 169 8.14 -6.15 14.92
N ARG A 170 9.39 -6.53 15.17
CA ARG A 170 9.83 -6.89 16.51
C ARG A 170 9.71 -5.69 17.46
N LEU A 171 9.03 -5.89 18.57
CA LEU A 171 8.96 -4.90 19.62
C LEU A 171 10.23 -4.94 20.47
N ILE A 172 10.80 -3.77 20.72
CA ILE A 172 11.93 -3.59 21.64
C ILE A 172 11.56 -2.56 22.71
N ARG A 173 12.07 -2.75 23.90
CA ARG A 173 11.99 -1.70 24.93
C ARG A 173 13.19 -0.77 24.78
N ALA A 174 12.92 0.52 24.73
CA ALA A 174 13.93 1.56 24.62
C ALA A 174 13.55 2.75 25.51
N ARG A 175 14.57 3.55 25.87
CA ARG A 175 14.38 4.81 26.58
C ARG A 175 14.60 5.96 25.60
N THR A 176 13.66 6.89 25.55
CA THR A 176 13.82 8.11 24.74
C THR A 176 14.81 9.07 25.40
N ILE A 177 15.62 9.73 24.58
CA ILE A 177 16.57 10.74 25.05
C ILE A 177 15.85 12.08 25.35
N GLY A 178 14.70 12.31 24.68
CA GLY A 178 13.88 13.51 24.84
C GLY A 178 12.39 13.20 24.88
N PRO A 179 11.53 14.18 25.15
CA PRO A 179 10.10 14.01 25.18
C PRO A 179 9.56 13.71 23.77
N ILE A 180 8.59 12.80 23.70
CA ILE A 180 7.79 12.58 22.50
C ILE A 180 6.46 13.26 22.74
N ALA A 181 6.17 14.35 21.99
CA ALA A 181 4.86 14.97 22.01
C ALA A 181 3.90 14.15 21.15
N SER A 182 2.81 13.70 21.72
CA SER A 182 1.69 13.09 21.01
C SER A 182 0.50 14.04 21.03
N VAL A 183 -0.16 14.20 19.89
CA VAL A 183 -1.44 14.90 19.83
C VAL A 183 -2.50 13.91 20.27
N GLU A 184 -3.33 14.30 21.23
CA GLU A 184 -4.51 13.52 21.61
C GLU A 184 -5.44 13.40 20.40
N GLY A 185 -5.81 12.18 20.08
CA GLY A 185 -6.66 11.85 18.93
C GLY A 185 -8.14 12.02 19.22
#